data_88a949fbfd4a663f435f10abebc8b4c4
#
_entry.id   88a949fbfd4a663f435f10abebc8b4c4
#
_cell.length_a   1.000
_cell.length_b   1.000
_cell.length_c   1.000
_cell.angle_alpha   90.00
_cell.angle_beta   90.00
_cell.angle_gamma   90.00
#
_symmetry.space_group_name_H-M   'P 1'
#
loop_
_entity.id
_entity.type
_entity.pdbx_description
1 polymer ?
#
loop_
_entity_poly.entity_id
_entity_poly.type
_entity_poly.pdbx_seq_one_letter_code
_entity_poly.pdbx_strand_id
1 'polypeptide(L)'
;TGGKPVPCRIISHNVEMMVNETQIIGTKLIIKGNVFVSVLYMSDEVNYPIKMDFTSPFSQIVDTGIENLDSSDVVMELTSSYCDLIDTISGEKAADIEIHALLEIVGCKRERISYVSDAYCNICPVQCCVDKKQYTLGKSAVINKLSADERINVADDCADVLSIFTSLSQIAVQSEKIQAAITLDIIYRTVNGNTSSVRRL
;
A
#
# COMPACT_ATOMS: atom_id res chain seq x y z
N THR A 1 16.18 -4.42 -20.79
CA THR A 1 14.96 -3.97 -21.56
C THR A 1 14.16 -5.14 -22.16
N GLY A 2 14.66 -6.41 -22.13
CA GLY A 2 13.90 -7.59 -22.58
C GLY A 2 13.40 -7.50 -24.04
N GLY A 3 14.15 -6.87 -24.95
CA GLY A 3 13.78 -6.71 -26.34
C GLY A 3 12.89 -5.51 -26.65
N LYS A 4 12.60 -4.65 -25.67
CA LYS A 4 11.91 -3.37 -25.90
C LYS A 4 12.92 -2.30 -26.36
N PRO A 5 12.47 -1.29 -27.14
CA PRO A 5 13.29 -0.16 -27.57
C PRO A 5 13.99 0.54 -26.40
N VAL A 6 15.19 1.06 -26.65
CA VAL A 6 16.01 1.72 -25.62
C VAL A 6 15.35 3.03 -25.19
N PRO A 7 15.18 3.30 -23.88
CA PRO A 7 14.59 4.54 -23.40
C PRO A 7 15.51 5.74 -23.65
N CYS A 8 14.97 6.82 -24.21
CA CYS A 8 15.67 8.10 -24.33
C CYS A 8 15.13 9.16 -23.34
N ARG A 9 13.88 9.04 -22.91
CA ARG A 9 13.25 9.95 -21.96
C ARG A 9 12.12 9.27 -21.20
N ILE A 10 12.07 9.43 -19.87
CA ILE A 10 10.95 9.05 -19.02
C ILE A 10 9.82 10.08 -19.17
N ILE A 11 8.59 9.62 -19.39
CA ILE A 11 7.39 10.46 -19.43
C ILE A 11 6.72 10.48 -18.06
N SER A 12 6.49 9.30 -17.51
CA SER A 12 5.88 9.11 -16.19
C SER A 12 6.26 7.77 -15.60
N HIS A 13 6.10 7.65 -14.30
CA HIS A 13 6.19 6.37 -13.61
C HIS A 13 5.07 6.26 -12.58
N ASN A 14 4.67 5.04 -12.28
CA ASN A 14 3.75 4.70 -11.21
C ASN A 14 4.37 3.60 -10.36
N VAL A 15 4.25 3.74 -9.05
CA VAL A 15 4.76 2.78 -8.08
C VAL A 15 3.64 2.40 -7.13
N GLU A 16 3.44 1.10 -6.98
CA GLU A 16 2.52 0.54 -6.00
C GLU A 16 3.28 -0.42 -5.10
N MET A 17 2.99 -0.38 -3.80
CA MET A 17 3.60 -1.26 -2.82
C MET A 17 2.53 -2.09 -2.14
N MET A 18 2.79 -3.39 -1.99
CA MET A 18 1.87 -4.30 -1.33
C MET A 18 2.60 -5.15 -0.31
N VAL A 19 2.13 -5.12 0.94
CA VAL A 19 2.57 -6.05 1.99
C VAL A 19 1.82 -7.36 1.80
N ASN A 20 2.57 -8.46 1.64
CA ASN A 20 2.01 -9.79 1.44
C ASN A 20 2.02 -10.62 2.72
N GLU A 21 3.05 -10.44 3.54
CA GLU A 21 3.28 -11.26 4.73
C GLU A 21 3.91 -10.43 5.84
N THR A 22 3.44 -10.65 7.06
CA THR A 22 4.07 -10.15 8.29
C THR A 22 4.32 -11.32 9.24
N GLN A 23 5.51 -11.37 9.84
CA GLN A 23 5.90 -12.42 10.77
C GLN A 23 6.56 -11.82 12.00
N ILE A 24 6.10 -12.20 13.20
CA ILE A 24 6.67 -11.78 14.47
C ILE A 24 7.64 -12.86 14.97
N ILE A 25 8.88 -12.48 15.28
CA ILE A 25 9.90 -13.35 15.86
C ILE A 25 10.58 -12.62 17.01
N GLY A 26 10.24 -12.96 18.24
CA GLY A 26 10.73 -12.27 19.43
C GLY A 26 10.28 -10.81 19.47
N THR A 27 11.24 -9.87 19.45
CA THR A 27 10.97 -8.42 19.36
C THR A 27 10.92 -7.91 17.93
N LYS A 28 11.18 -8.76 16.93
CA LYS A 28 11.31 -8.35 15.53
C LYS A 28 10.07 -8.66 14.73
N LEU A 29 9.66 -7.71 13.93
CA LEU A 29 8.63 -7.85 12.91
C LEU A 29 9.31 -7.91 11.54
N ILE A 30 9.08 -9.00 10.82
CA ILE A 30 9.54 -9.18 9.44
C ILE A 30 8.35 -8.87 8.54
N ILE A 31 8.54 -7.95 7.61
CA ILE A 31 7.53 -7.49 6.66
C ILE A 31 8.04 -7.83 5.27
N LYS A 32 7.27 -8.56 4.49
CA LYS A 32 7.59 -8.92 3.12
C LYS A 32 6.50 -8.46 2.18
N GLY A 33 6.89 -8.03 1.00
CA GLY A 33 5.96 -7.56 0.00
C GLY A 33 6.57 -7.46 -1.38
N ASN A 34 5.80 -6.86 -2.28
CA ASN A 34 6.22 -6.55 -3.63
C ASN A 34 6.03 -5.06 -3.93
N VAL A 35 6.96 -4.55 -4.71
CA VAL A 35 6.87 -3.25 -5.36
C VAL A 35 6.54 -3.49 -6.81
N PHE A 36 5.44 -2.92 -7.30
CA PHE A 36 5.04 -2.91 -8.69
C PHE A 36 5.39 -1.56 -9.28
N VAL A 37 6.14 -1.56 -10.37
CA VAL A 37 6.56 -0.35 -11.04
C VAL A 37 6.14 -0.40 -12.50
N SER A 38 5.51 0.67 -12.95
CA SER A 38 5.14 0.91 -14.32
C SER A 38 5.83 2.18 -14.81
N VAL A 39 6.63 2.09 -15.85
CA VAL A 39 7.34 3.23 -16.45
C VAL A 39 6.85 3.44 -17.87
N LEU A 40 6.42 4.66 -18.17
CA LEU A 40 6.08 5.12 -19.51
C LEU A 40 7.24 5.97 -20.03
N TYR A 41 7.82 5.59 -21.17
CA TYR A 41 8.99 6.26 -21.72
C TYR A 41 8.91 6.42 -23.23
N MET A 42 9.72 7.34 -23.78
CA MET A 42 9.98 7.48 -25.21
C MET A 42 11.29 6.80 -25.58
N SER A 43 11.36 6.33 -26.81
CA SER A 43 12.56 5.83 -27.47
C SER A 43 12.77 6.58 -28.79
N ASP A 44 14.00 6.71 -29.22
CA ASP A 44 14.34 7.27 -30.54
C ASP A 44 14.01 6.31 -31.69
N GLU A 45 13.71 5.06 -31.38
CA GLU A 45 13.38 4.02 -32.35
C GLU A 45 11.92 4.05 -32.83
N VAL A 46 11.03 4.67 -32.01
CA VAL A 46 9.58 4.70 -32.26
C VAL A 46 8.97 6.05 -31.84
N ASN A 47 7.89 6.46 -32.51
CA ASN A 47 7.22 7.76 -32.28
C ASN A 47 6.04 7.70 -31.31
N TYR A 48 5.98 6.68 -30.45
CA TYR A 48 4.92 6.54 -29.46
C TYR A 48 5.49 6.11 -28.10
N PRO A 49 4.79 6.44 -27.02
CA PRO A 49 5.20 6.00 -25.67
C PRO A 49 5.17 4.49 -25.51
N ILE A 50 6.17 3.97 -24.81
CA ILE A 50 6.30 2.54 -24.51
C ILE A 50 6.12 2.34 -23.03
N LYS A 51 5.32 1.34 -22.65
CA LYS A 51 5.14 0.92 -21.27
C LYS A 51 6.07 -0.22 -20.90
N MET A 52 6.69 -0.13 -19.72
CA MET A 52 7.47 -1.18 -19.11
C MET A 52 7.01 -1.40 -17.68
N ASP A 53 6.60 -2.63 -17.37
CA ASP A 53 6.18 -3.03 -16.04
C ASP A 53 7.19 -3.99 -15.45
N PHE A 54 7.48 -3.87 -14.16
CA PHE A 54 8.30 -4.83 -13.43
C PHE A 54 7.85 -4.92 -11.97
N THR A 55 8.20 -6.02 -11.35
CA THR A 55 7.90 -6.30 -9.95
C THR A 55 9.18 -6.67 -9.23
N SER A 56 9.41 -6.07 -8.07
CA SER A 56 10.55 -6.38 -7.20
C SER A 56 10.06 -6.76 -5.81
N PRO A 57 10.50 -7.89 -5.25
CA PRO A 57 10.21 -8.23 -3.86
C PRO A 57 11.02 -7.33 -2.91
N PHE A 58 10.44 -7.03 -1.75
CA PHE A 58 11.15 -6.40 -0.65
C PHE A 58 10.96 -7.17 0.64
N SER A 59 11.92 -7.03 1.56
CA SER A 59 11.84 -7.55 2.91
C SER A 59 12.45 -6.54 3.88
N GLN A 60 11.69 -6.17 4.89
CA GLN A 60 12.12 -5.25 5.94
C GLN A 60 12.00 -5.90 7.30
N ILE A 61 13.01 -5.70 8.15
CA ILE A 61 12.99 -6.14 9.54
C ILE A 61 12.95 -4.91 10.42
N VAL A 62 11.96 -4.85 11.30
CA VAL A 62 11.76 -3.77 12.26
C VAL A 62 11.86 -4.34 13.67
N ASP A 63 12.69 -3.74 14.53
CA ASP A 63 12.71 -4.08 15.95
C ASP A 63 11.67 -3.23 16.67
N THR A 64 10.64 -3.89 17.17
CA THR A 64 9.55 -3.23 17.90
C THR A 64 9.91 -2.93 19.36
N GLY A 65 10.97 -3.54 19.88
CA GLY A 65 11.35 -3.46 21.30
C GLY A 65 10.36 -4.11 22.26
N ILE A 66 9.31 -4.74 21.76
CA ILE A 66 8.23 -5.36 22.55
C ILE A 66 8.28 -6.86 22.36
N GLU A 67 8.50 -7.59 23.46
CA GLU A 67 8.43 -9.04 23.47
C GLU A 67 6.98 -9.54 23.52
N ASN A 68 6.75 -10.67 22.82
CA ASN A 68 5.46 -11.38 22.84
C ASN A 68 4.29 -10.53 22.33
N LEU A 69 4.47 -9.88 21.19
CA LEU A 69 3.34 -9.33 20.44
C LEU A 69 2.44 -10.46 19.94
N ASP A 70 1.13 -10.35 20.19
CA ASP A 70 0.14 -11.33 19.74
C ASP A 70 -0.24 -11.10 18.27
N SER A 71 -0.27 -9.84 17.85
CA SER A 71 -0.57 -9.45 16.47
C SER A 71 0.03 -8.09 16.13
N SER A 72 0.19 -7.85 14.86
CA SER A 72 0.59 -6.55 14.33
C SER A 72 -0.17 -6.23 13.06
N ASP A 73 -0.68 -5.02 12.97
CA ASP A 73 -1.22 -4.45 11.76
C ASP A 73 -0.15 -3.54 11.15
N VAL A 74 0.07 -3.69 9.85
CA VAL A 74 1.07 -2.93 9.12
C VAL A 74 0.39 -2.19 7.98
N VAL A 75 0.53 -0.87 7.99
CA VAL A 75 0.11 0.02 6.91
C VAL A 75 1.35 0.61 6.28
N MET A 76 1.44 0.51 4.96
CA MET A 76 2.53 1.09 4.18
C MET A 76 1.96 2.15 3.25
N GLU A 77 2.52 3.35 3.32
CA GLU A 77 2.15 4.49 2.50
C GLU A 77 3.36 4.94 1.68
N LEU A 78 3.17 5.03 0.36
CA LEU A 78 4.17 5.59 -0.55
C LEU A 78 4.21 7.12 -0.34
N THR A 79 5.34 7.66 0.07
CA THR A 79 5.52 9.11 0.29
C THR A 79 6.04 9.82 -0.94
N SER A 80 6.98 9.21 -1.65
CA SER A 80 7.51 9.72 -2.91
C SER A 80 8.19 8.63 -3.72
N SER A 81 8.30 8.84 -5.02
CA SER A 81 9.11 8.02 -5.92
C SER A 81 9.74 8.91 -7.00
N TYR A 82 10.94 8.55 -7.40
CA TYR A 82 11.71 9.22 -8.45
C TYR A 82 12.16 8.18 -9.45
N CYS A 83 12.19 8.56 -10.72
CA CYS A 83 12.61 7.68 -11.79
C CYS A 83 13.45 8.46 -12.80
N ASP A 84 14.72 8.12 -12.90
CA ASP A 84 15.67 8.75 -13.80
C ASP A 84 16.31 7.75 -14.74
N LEU A 85 16.81 8.22 -15.88
CA LEU A 85 17.62 7.42 -16.79
C LEU A 85 19.10 7.58 -16.42
N ILE A 86 19.75 6.45 -16.24
CA ILE A 86 21.20 6.37 -16.01
C ILE A 86 21.89 5.56 -17.11
N ASP A 87 23.13 5.90 -17.37
CA ASP A 87 24.02 5.09 -18.20
C ASP A 87 24.70 4.05 -17.33
N THR A 88 24.53 2.77 -17.67
CA THR A 88 25.21 1.68 -16.98
C THR A 88 26.68 1.61 -17.38
N ILE A 89 27.48 0.89 -16.62
CA ILE A 89 28.90 0.65 -16.92
C ILE A 89 29.08 -0.05 -18.28
N SER A 90 28.09 -0.84 -18.72
CA SER A 90 28.08 -1.47 -20.05
C SER A 90 27.69 -0.52 -21.19
N GLY A 91 27.37 0.73 -20.88
CA GLY A 91 26.90 1.73 -21.88
C GLY A 91 25.42 1.58 -22.25
N GLU A 92 24.68 0.72 -21.58
CA GLU A 92 23.24 0.58 -21.77
C GLU A 92 22.49 1.60 -20.90
N LYS A 93 21.33 2.05 -21.37
CA LYS A 93 20.41 2.87 -20.59
C LYS A 93 19.61 2.01 -19.60
N ALA A 94 19.55 2.44 -18.35
CA ALA A 94 18.73 1.83 -17.33
C ALA A 94 17.83 2.89 -16.66
N ALA A 95 16.67 2.48 -16.19
CA ALA A 95 15.87 3.29 -15.30
C ALA A 95 16.30 3.05 -13.85
N ASP A 96 16.71 4.11 -13.17
CA ASP A 96 16.97 4.11 -11.73
C ASP A 96 15.73 4.62 -11.01
N ILE A 97 15.27 3.86 -10.02
CA ILE A 97 14.01 4.15 -9.33
C ILE A 97 14.27 4.18 -7.84
N GLU A 98 14.11 5.36 -7.26
CA GLU A 98 14.16 5.59 -5.84
C GLU A 98 12.74 5.68 -5.27
N ILE A 99 12.49 4.95 -4.19
CA ILE A 99 11.16 4.81 -3.58
C ILE A 99 11.27 5.11 -2.09
N HIS A 100 10.47 6.05 -1.62
CA HIS A 100 10.33 6.37 -0.20
C HIS A 100 8.94 5.96 0.26
N ALA A 101 8.89 5.20 1.34
CA ALA A 101 7.64 4.77 1.94
C ALA A 101 7.65 4.97 3.46
N LEU A 102 6.52 5.35 4.01
CA LEU A 102 6.26 5.39 5.44
C LEU A 102 5.66 4.05 5.85
N LEU A 103 6.16 3.50 6.93
CA LEU A 103 5.66 2.27 7.52
C LEU A 103 5.08 2.58 8.90
N GLU A 104 3.77 2.40 9.04
CA GLU A 104 3.07 2.47 10.32
C GLU A 104 2.80 1.06 10.82
N ILE A 105 3.19 0.78 12.07
CA ILE A 105 3.03 -0.52 12.70
C ILE A 105 2.24 -0.35 13.98
N VAL A 106 1.11 -1.01 14.07
CA VAL A 106 0.30 -1.10 15.29
C VAL A 106 0.41 -2.50 15.86
N GLY A 107 1.17 -2.63 16.95
CA GLY A 107 1.34 -3.88 17.66
C GLY A 107 0.34 -4.03 18.81
N CYS A 108 -0.24 -5.21 18.96
CA CYS A 108 -1.11 -5.55 20.06
C CYS A 108 -0.49 -6.64 20.93
N LYS A 109 -0.52 -6.41 22.24
CA LYS A 109 -0.10 -7.40 23.24
C LYS A 109 -1.25 -7.63 24.21
N ARG A 110 -1.59 -8.89 24.42
CA ARG A 110 -2.63 -9.27 25.37
C ARG A 110 -2.02 -9.53 26.74
N GLU A 111 -2.50 -8.81 27.72
CA GLU A 111 -2.06 -8.99 29.12
C GLU A 111 -3.19 -9.54 29.98
N ARG A 112 -2.84 -10.45 30.87
CA ARG A 112 -3.79 -10.98 31.86
C ARG A 112 -3.63 -10.18 33.14
N ILE A 113 -4.68 -9.48 33.54
CA ILE A 113 -4.74 -8.73 34.78
C ILE A 113 -5.58 -9.52 35.78
N SER A 114 -5.02 -9.77 36.98
CA SER A 114 -5.78 -10.33 38.08
C SER A 114 -6.22 -9.20 38.99
N TYR A 115 -7.48 -9.19 39.36
CA TYR A 115 -8.06 -8.19 40.27
C TYR A 115 -8.92 -8.87 41.31
N VAL A 116 -9.07 -8.22 42.46
CA VAL A 116 -9.96 -8.68 43.55
C VAL A 116 -11.37 -8.15 43.21
N SER A 117 -12.31 -9.03 42.96
CA SER A 117 -13.70 -8.69 42.67
C SER A 117 -14.58 -8.57 43.92
N ASP A 118 -14.20 -9.28 44.99
CA ASP A 118 -14.92 -9.29 46.26
C ASP A 118 -13.97 -9.67 47.42
N ALA A 119 -14.29 -9.21 48.59
CA ALA A 119 -13.59 -9.56 49.83
C ALA A 119 -14.59 -9.70 50.98
N TYR A 120 -14.50 -10.79 51.74
CA TYR A 120 -15.33 -11.01 52.90
C TYR A 120 -14.51 -11.58 54.09
N CYS A 121 -14.99 -11.38 55.30
CA CYS A 121 -14.44 -11.96 56.47
C CYS A 121 -15.55 -12.56 57.33
N ASN A 122 -15.35 -13.79 57.80
CA ASN A 122 -16.33 -14.53 58.63
C ASN A 122 -16.21 -14.22 60.13
N ILE A 123 -15.14 -13.54 60.55
CA ILE A 123 -14.79 -13.35 61.96
C ILE A 123 -15.05 -11.91 62.44
N CYS A 124 -14.91 -10.95 61.56
CA CYS A 124 -15.09 -9.52 61.87
C CYS A 124 -15.75 -8.76 60.71
N PRO A 125 -16.48 -7.68 61.02
CA PRO A 125 -17.00 -6.82 59.97
C PRO A 125 -15.81 -6.17 59.20
N VAL A 126 -15.83 -6.29 57.91
CA VAL A 126 -14.82 -5.69 56.98
C VAL A 126 -15.47 -4.53 56.24
N GLN A 127 -14.84 -3.37 56.35
CA GLN A 127 -15.20 -2.24 55.54
C GLN A 127 -14.28 -2.21 54.27
N CYS A 128 -14.82 -2.51 53.12
CA CYS A 128 -14.09 -2.45 51.86
C CYS A 128 -14.16 -1.06 51.25
N CYS A 129 -13.02 -0.40 51.07
CA CYS A 129 -12.93 0.76 50.19
C CYS A 129 -12.69 0.26 48.76
N VAL A 130 -13.69 0.43 47.89
CA VAL A 130 -13.61 -0.01 46.50
C VAL A 130 -13.24 1.18 45.64
N ASP A 131 -12.09 1.11 44.99
CA ASP A 131 -11.66 2.07 43.97
C ASP A 131 -12.09 1.53 42.59
N LYS A 132 -13.15 2.11 42.01
CA LYS A 132 -13.65 1.68 40.70
C LYS A 132 -12.90 2.44 39.62
N LYS A 133 -12.10 1.71 38.85
CA LYS A 133 -11.48 2.24 37.63
C LYS A 133 -12.22 1.71 36.40
N GLN A 134 -12.64 2.62 35.54
CA GLN A 134 -13.25 2.27 34.27
C GLN A 134 -12.15 2.24 33.20
N TYR A 135 -11.97 1.09 32.56
CA TYR A 135 -11.06 0.93 31.44
C TYR A 135 -11.88 0.87 30.15
N THR A 136 -11.47 1.65 29.18
CA THR A 136 -11.98 1.47 27.81
C THR A 136 -11.08 0.45 27.14
N LEU A 137 -11.60 -0.75 26.89
CA LEU A 137 -10.93 -1.72 26.03
C LEU A 137 -10.90 -1.12 24.62
N GLY A 138 -9.70 -1.03 24.06
CA GLY A 138 -9.53 -0.57 22.69
C GLY A 138 -10.37 -1.44 21.74
N LYS A 139 -11.15 -0.81 20.86
CA LYS A 139 -11.80 -1.54 19.78
C LYS A 139 -10.72 -2.06 18.85
N SER A 140 -10.76 -3.33 18.49
CA SER A 140 -9.93 -3.86 17.42
C SER A 140 -10.29 -3.11 16.14
N ALA A 141 -9.31 -2.53 15.47
CA ALA A 141 -9.49 -2.06 14.11
C ALA A 141 -9.64 -3.30 13.22
N VAL A 142 -10.70 -3.36 12.43
CA VAL A 142 -10.87 -4.41 11.42
C VAL A 142 -10.43 -3.83 10.09
N ILE A 143 -9.33 -4.33 9.56
CA ILE A 143 -8.88 -3.97 8.22
C ILE A 143 -9.57 -4.92 7.24
N ASN A 144 -10.51 -4.39 6.48
CA ASN A 144 -11.15 -5.12 5.40
C ASN A 144 -10.54 -4.70 4.06
N LYS A 145 -10.09 -5.69 3.29
CA LYS A 145 -9.74 -5.46 1.88
C LYS A 145 -11.02 -5.54 1.06
N LEU A 146 -11.31 -4.45 0.34
CA LEU A 146 -12.39 -4.42 -0.62
C LEU A 146 -11.78 -4.57 -2.01
N SER A 147 -12.31 -5.48 -2.82
CA SER A 147 -12.01 -5.60 -4.24
C SER A 147 -13.29 -5.41 -5.03
N ALA A 148 -13.22 -4.64 -6.10
CA ALA A 148 -14.29 -4.49 -7.06
C ALA A 148 -13.72 -4.71 -8.46
N ASP A 149 -14.40 -5.53 -9.25
CA ASP A 149 -14.07 -5.76 -10.65
C ASP A 149 -15.16 -5.11 -11.51
N GLU A 150 -14.79 -4.11 -12.28
CA GLU A 150 -15.71 -3.42 -13.18
C GLU A 150 -15.11 -3.28 -14.58
N ARG A 151 -15.94 -3.44 -15.59
CA ARG A 151 -15.54 -3.20 -16.98
C ARG A 151 -15.85 -1.77 -17.37
N ILE A 152 -14.80 -1.02 -17.72
CA ILE A 152 -14.91 0.37 -18.09
C ILE A 152 -14.59 0.50 -19.59
N ASN A 153 -15.49 1.16 -20.33
CA ASN A 153 -15.20 1.53 -21.71
C ASN A 153 -14.27 2.76 -21.72
N VAL A 154 -13.07 2.61 -22.24
CA VAL A 154 -12.07 3.68 -22.30
C VAL A 154 -12.45 4.71 -23.37
N ALA A 155 -12.48 4.28 -24.63
CA ALA A 155 -12.87 5.06 -25.80
C ALA A 155 -13.06 4.10 -27.00
N ASP A 156 -13.89 4.50 -27.98
CA ASP A 156 -14.19 3.64 -29.13
C ASP A 156 -12.97 3.44 -30.05
N ASP A 157 -12.02 4.37 -30.03
CA ASP A 157 -10.78 4.32 -30.80
C ASP A 157 -9.57 3.81 -30.01
N CYS A 158 -9.76 3.28 -28.83
CA CYS A 158 -8.69 2.75 -27.99
C CYS A 158 -8.14 1.45 -28.57
N ALA A 159 -6.85 1.45 -28.93
CA ALA A 159 -6.13 0.26 -29.39
C ALA A 159 -5.37 -0.42 -28.23
N ASP A 160 -4.83 0.36 -27.29
CA ASP A 160 -4.00 -0.15 -26.18
C ASP A 160 -3.98 0.83 -25.01
N VAL A 161 -4.04 0.33 -23.79
CA VAL A 161 -3.96 1.15 -22.56
C VAL A 161 -2.51 1.23 -22.12
N LEU A 162 -1.97 2.45 -22.11
CA LEU A 162 -0.58 2.71 -21.75
C LEU A 162 -0.38 2.89 -20.25
N SER A 163 -1.28 3.62 -19.58
CA SER A 163 -1.20 3.86 -18.15
C SER A 163 -2.58 4.13 -17.55
N ILE A 164 -2.77 3.75 -16.30
CA ILE A 164 -3.96 4.05 -15.50
C ILE A 164 -3.48 4.63 -14.17
N PHE A 165 -3.96 5.83 -13.86
CA PHE A 165 -3.76 6.46 -12.56
C PHE A 165 -5.10 6.42 -11.81
N THR A 166 -5.07 5.89 -10.60
CA THR A 166 -6.25 5.81 -9.73
C THR A 166 -6.12 6.82 -8.60
N SER A 167 -7.19 7.54 -8.32
CA SER A 167 -7.27 8.41 -7.17
C SER A 167 -8.61 8.23 -6.44
N LEU A 168 -8.54 8.21 -5.13
CA LEU A 168 -9.71 8.14 -4.26
C LEU A 168 -10.21 9.58 -4.02
N SER A 169 -11.38 9.93 -4.56
CA SER A 169 -11.86 11.31 -4.55
C SER A 169 -12.82 11.63 -3.40
N GLN A 170 -13.62 10.68 -2.97
CA GLN A 170 -14.56 10.85 -1.86
C GLN A 170 -14.72 9.56 -1.07
N ILE A 171 -14.74 9.68 0.25
CA ILE A 171 -15.06 8.58 1.15
C ILE A 171 -16.21 9.06 2.04
N ALA A 172 -17.35 8.39 2.01
CA ALA A 172 -18.46 8.59 2.90
C ALA A 172 -18.70 7.35 3.76
N VAL A 173 -18.66 7.52 5.07
CA VAL A 173 -18.92 6.45 6.03
C VAL A 173 -20.32 6.67 6.59
N GLN A 174 -21.23 5.75 6.29
CA GLN A 174 -22.58 5.69 6.88
C GLN A 174 -22.64 4.43 7.74
N SER A 175 -23.45 4.43 8.79
CA SER A 175 -23.48 3.47 9.91
C SER A 175 -23.08 1.99 9.60
N GLU A 176 -23.31 1.50 8.40
CA GLU A 176 -22.98 0.12 7.99
C GLU A 176 -22.38 0.02 6.58
N LYS A 177 -22.16 1.16 5.91
CA LYS A 177 -21.68 1.19 4.52
C LYS A 177 -20.57 2.21 4.37
N ILE A 178 -19.54 1.83 3.62
CA ILE A 178 -18.51 2.74 3.15
C ILE A 178 -18.74 2.92 1.65
N GLN A 179 -18.89 4.16 1.23
CA GLN A 179 -18.95 4.54 -0.19
C GLN A 179 -17.67 5.29 -0.54
N ALA A 180 -17.07 4.93 -1.64
CA ALA A 180 -15.89 5.60 -2.16
C ALA A 180 -16.08 5.89 -3.64
N ALA A 181 -15.69 7.09 -4.08
CA ALA A 181 -15.62 7.42 -5.48
C ALA A 181 -14.16 7.34 -5.94
N ILE A 182 -13.92 6.56 -6.99
CA ILE A 182 -12.60 6.36 -7.56
C ILE A 182 -12.55 7.05 -8.92
N THR A 183 -11.60 7.96 -9.08
CA THR A 183 -11.33 8.58 -10.37
C THR A 183 -10.21 7.83 -11.07
N LEU A 184 -10.42 7.52 -12.34
CA LEU A 184 -9.44 6.86 -13.21
C LEU A 184 -9.01 7.85 -14.30
N ASP A 185 -7.73 8.19 -14.33
CA ASP A 185 -7.09 8.90 -15.43
C ASP A 185 -6.34 7.88 -16.29
N ILE A 186 -6.84 7.65 -17.51
CA ILE A 186 -6.36 6.59 -18.40
C ILE A 186 -5.66 7.23 -19.58
N ILE A 187 -4.40 6.85 -19.79
CA ILE A 187 -3.64 7.20 -21.00
C ILE A 187 -3.66 5.98 -21.91
N TYR A 188 -4.06 6.19 -23.15
CA TYR A 188 -4.20 5.12 -24.14
C TYR A 188 -3.67 5.52 -25.51
N ARG A 189 -3.37 4.51 -26.32
CA ARG A 189 -3.02 4.67 -27.72
C ARG A 189 -4.25 4.41 -28.59
N THR A 190 -4.50 5.32 -29.50
CA THR A 190 -5.58 5.19 -30.48
C THR A 190 -5.19 4.24 -31.64
N VAL A 191 -6.16 3.74 -32.38
CA VAL A 191 -5.95 2.93 -33.60
C VAL A 191 -5.10 3.63 -34.64
N ASN A 192 -5.06 4.96 -34.64
CA ASN A 192 -4.24 5.78 -35.53
C ASN A 192 -2.81 6.00 -35.00
N GLY A 193 -2.42 5.37 -33.87
CA GLY A 193 -1.12 5.50 -33.28
C GLY A 193 -0.90 6.73 -32.41
N ASN A 194 -1.88 7.62 -32.25
CA ASN A 194 -1.79 8.79 -31.38
C ASN A 194 -2.00 8.42 -29.92
N THR A 195 -1.41 9.22 -29.03
CA THR A 195 -1.65 9.10 -27.58
C THR A 195 -2.80 10.03 -27.18
N SER A 196 -3.74 9.53 -26.41
CA SER A 196 -4.88 10.27 -25.88
C SER A 196 -5.11 9.94 -24.41
N SER A 197 -5.94 10.73 -23.72
CA SER A 197 -6.28 10.48 -22.32
C SER A 197 -7.78 10.67 -22.08
N VAL A 198 -8.31 9.92 -21.12
CA VAL A 198 -9.70 10.03 -20.69
C VAL A 198 -9.78 9.88 -19.16
N ARG A 199 -10.66 10.68 -18.56
CA ARG A 199 -11.00 10.57 -17.14
C ARG A 199 -12.34 9.87 -16.97
N ARG A 200 -12.42 8.93 -16.05
CA ARG A 200 -13.63 8.22 -15.63
C ARG A 200 -13.82 8.36 -14.11
N LEU A 201 -15.08 8.42 -13.69
CA LEU A 201 -15.48 8.47 -12.28
C LEU A 201 -16.34 7.26 -11.97
#